data_6bbd2a0da92c49d60a702eedf2078e16
#
_entry.id   6bbd2a0da92c49d60a702eedf2078e16
#
_cell.length_a   1.000
_cell.length_b   1.000
_cell.length_c   1.000
_cell.angle_alpha   90.00
_cell.angle_beta   90.00
_cell.angle_gamma   90.00
#
_symmetry.space_group_name_H-M   'P 1'
#
loop_
_entity.id
_entity.type
_entity.pdbx_description
1 polymer ?
#
loop_
_entity_poly.entity_id
_entity_poly.type
_entity_poly.pdbx_seq_one_letter_code
_entity_poly.pdbx_strand_id
1 'polypeptide(L)'
;MKTSTKVTSIVIIFFLIIATVIIGRTMIGNHFKKKFSKSPPPGIIVTTTQERVFENVVSTYGTAAPIKTQSFKIEKYEILKPIKFNQKVKKGDIIAELKNRKVIAQFNGVIGKREFSEDIEVSKSSILINLEDTSLIYCDVDIPEIFVPFIKVGLPVDIKFSGYKNKFIKVK
;
A
#
# COMPACT_ATOMS: atom_id res chain seq x y z
N MET A 1 78.29 32.06 61.01
CA MET A 1 76.81 32.20 61.08
C MET A 1 76.11 32.47 59.72
N LYS A 2 76.75 32.33 58.56
CA LYS A 2 76.13 32.62 57.25
C LYS A 2 75.64 31.38 56.48
N THR A 3 75.97 30.18 56.93
CA THR A 3 75.56 28.93 56.21
C THR A 3 74.18 28.42 56.66
N SER A 4 73.80 28.63 57.95
CA SER A 4 72.51 28.21 58.49
C SER A 4 71.31 28.89 57.79
N THR A 5 71.39 30.19 57.54
CA THR A 5 70.34 30.94 56.91
C THR A 5 70.13 30.54 55.46
N LYS A 6 71.15 30.15 54.69
CA LYS A 6 71.06 29.67 53.34
C LYS A 6 70.36 28.30 53.29
N VAL A 7 70.66 27.39 54.17
CA VAL A 7 70.04 26.08 54.29
C VAL A 7 68.56 26.21 54.68
N THR A 8 68.24 27.06 55.62
CA THR A 8 66.84 27.32 55.98
C THR A 8 66.01 27.90 54.86
N SER A 9 66.59 28.85 54.03
CA SER A 9 65.92 29.40 52.89
C SER A 9 65.65 28.32 51.80
N ILE A 10 66.62 27.43 51.55
CA ILE A 10 66.42 26.36 50.57
C ILE A 10 65.31 25.40 51.00
N VAL A 11 65.23 25.06 52.29
CA VAL A 11 64.16 24.18 52.85
C VAL A 11 62.79 24.83 52.69
N ILE A 12 62.71 26.14 53.00
CA ILE A 12 61.45 26.86 52.88
C ILE A 12 60.98 26.91 51.44
N ILE A 13 61.91 27.19 50.47
CA ILE A 13 61.59 27.19 49.06
C ILE A 13 61.10 25.81 48.57
N PHE A 14 61.73 24.74 49.04
CA PHE A 14 61.34 23.37 48.72
C PHE A 14 59.93 23.04 49.21
N PHE A 15 59.57 23.40 50.45
CA PHE A 15 58.22 23.25 50.97
C PHE A 15 57.20 24.12 50.22
N LEU A 16 57.55 25.31 49.81
CA LEU A 16 56.67 26.19 49.00
C LEU A 16 56.37 25.59 47.62
N ILE A 17 57.38 24.98 46.98
CA ILE A 17 57.16 24.29 45.70
C ILE A 17 56.23 23.09 45.89
N ILE A 18 56.40 22.28 46.89
CA ILE A 18 55.54 21.15 47.20
C ILE A 18 54.10 21.61 47.48
N ALA A 19 53.91 22.63 48.30
CA ALA A 19 52.62 23.23 48.58
C ALA A 19 51.92 23.71 47.30
N THR A 20 52.63 24.36 46.41
CA THR A 20 52.10 24.87 45.15
C THR A 20 51.63 23.73 44.23
N VAL A 21 52.40 22.64 44.16
CA VAL A 21 52.05 21.44 43.38
C VAL A 21 50.80 20.76 43.95
N ILE A 22 50.70 20.65 45.28
CA ILE A 22 49.51 20.01 45.92
C ILE A 22 48.26 20.87 45.68
N ILE A 23 48.35 22.18 45.86
CA ILE A 23 47.22 23.10 45.62
C ILE A 23 46.83 23.07 44.16
N GLY A 24 47.77 23.11 43.23
CA GLY A 24 47.49 23.02 41.79
C GLY A 24 46.78 21.72 41.40
N ARG A 25 47.26 20.59 41.95
CA ARG A 25 46.65 19.29 41.70
C ARG A 25 45.24 19.18 42.27
N THR A 26 44.99 19.71 43.45
CA THR A 26 43.64 19.70 44.05
C THR A 26 42.66 20.62 43.33
N MET A 27 43.09 21.81 42.89
CA MET A 27 42.27 22.74 42.13
C MET A 27 41.90 22.13 40.77
N ILE A 28 42.88 21.56 40.03
CA ILE A 28 42.65 20.89 38.77
C ILE A 28 41.71 19.70 38.95
N GLY A 29 41.95 18.84 39.93
CA GLY A 29 41.09 17.70 40.24
C GLY A 29 39.65 18.09 40.55
N ASN A 30 39.44 19.14 41.32
CA ASN A 30 38.10 19.63 41.67
C ASN A 30 37.41 20.28 40.45
N HIS A 31 38.16 20.96 39.58
CA HIS A 31 37.62 21.52 38.35
C HIS A 31 37.13 20.42 37.40
N PHE A 32 37.94 19.40 37.21
CA PHE A 32 37.55 18.25 36.37
C PHE A 32 36.37 17.45 36.97
N LYS A 33 36.36 17.23 38.29
CA LYS A 33 35.22 16.60 38.95
C LYS A 33 33.92 17.39 38.74
N LYS A 34 33.94 18.72 38.89
CA LYS A 34 32.75 19.55 38.64
C LYS A 34 32.27 19.51 37.18
N LYS A 35 33.21 19.44 36.23
CA LYS A 35 32.88 19.49 34.82
C LYS A 35 32.42 18.15 34.24
N PHE A 36 32.94 17.03 34.74
CA PHE A 36 32.72 15.71 34.18
C PHE A 36 31.92 14.75 35.07
N SER A 37 31.65 15.09 36.34
CA SER A 37 30.85 14.24 37.22
C SER A 37 29.33 14.35 36.97
N LYS A 38 28.87 15.30 36.16
CA LYS A 38 27.47 15.39 35.72
C LYS A 38 27.36 14.83 34.34
N SER A 39 27.46 13.50 34.19
CA SER A 39 26.93 12.85 33.00
C SER A 39 25.43 13.15 32.96
N PRO A 40 24.90 13.69 31.84
CA PRO A 40 23.46 13.80 31.72
C PRO A 40 22.87 12.41 31.86
N PRO A 41 21.75 12.26 32.56
CA PRO A 41 21.09 10.96 32.68
C PRO A 41 20.87 10.41 31.25
N PRO A 42 21.04 9.11 31.05
CA PRO A 42 20.78 8.51 29.72
C PRO A 42 19.37 8.88 29.29
N GLY A 43 19.26 9.46 28.09
CA GLY A 43 17.97 9.80 27.52
C GLY A 43 17.15 8.52 27.32
N ILE A 44 16.04 8.41 28.01
CA ILE A 44 15.10 7.31 27.80
C ILE A 44 14.03 7.80 26.84
N ILE A 45 13.89 7.11 25.72
CA ILE A 45 12.76 7.32 24.83
C ILE A 45 11.56 6.61 25.43
N VAL A 46 10.59 7.37 25.92
CA VAL A 46 9.34 6.83 26.43
C VAL A 46 8.25 7.02 25.37
N THR A 47 7.50 5.98 25.12
CA THR A 47 6.31 6.02 24.27
C THR A 47 5.12 5.66 25.15
N THR A 48 4.12 6.50 25.15
CA THR A 48 2.84 6.21 25.79
C THR A 48 2.10 5.13 24.99
N THR A 49 1.69 4.07 25.69
CA THR A 49 0.80 3.06 25.10
C THR A 49 -0.57 3.71 24.86
N GLN A 50 -1.07 3.56 23.64
CA GLN A 50 -2.43 3.94 23.28
C GLN A 50 -3.21 2.68 22.99
N GLU A 51 -4.41 2.59 23.52
CA GLU A 51 -5.34 1.54 23.10
C GLU A 51 -5.69 1.75 21.64
N ARG A 52 -5.46 0.74 20.82
CA ARG A 52 -5.88 0.70 19.42
C ARG A 52 -6.67 -0.58 19.19
N VAL A 53 -7.79 -0.42 18.58
CA VAL A 53 -8.53 -1.56 18.03
C VAL A 53 -7.77 -2.01 16.78
N PHE A 54 -7.27 -3.24 16.81
CA PHE A 54 -6.68 -3.87 15.63
C PHE A 54 -7.80 -4.58 14.87
N GLU A 55 -8.12 -4.06 13.70
CA GLU A 55 -9.03 -4.74 12.79
C GLU A 55 -8.20 -5.73 11.94
N ASN A 56 -8.66 -6.96 11.88
CA ASN A 56 -8.09 -7.94 10.97
C ASN A 56 -8.61 -7.62 9.56
N VAL A 57 -7.77 -7.00 8.75
CA VAL A 57 -8.08 -6.66 7.37
C VAL A 57 -7.43 -7.68 6.44
N VAL A 58 -8.23 -8.32 5.61
CA VAL A 58 -7.75 -9.19 4.54
C VAL A 58 -7.68 -8.37 3.26
N SER A 59 -6.49 -8.25 2.70
CA SER A 59 -6.29 -7.58 1.41
C SER A 59 -6.10 -8.62 0.31
N THR A 60 -6.90 -8.52 -0.73
CA THR A 60 -6.84 -9.43 -1.86
C THR A 60 -7.11 -8.70 -3.17
N TYR A 61 -6.98 -9.41 -4.27
CA TYR A 61 -7.26 -8.90 -5.61
C TYR A 61 -8.50 -9.58 -6.16
N GLY A 62 -9.19 -8.90 -7.06
CA GLY A 62 -10.35 -9.45 -7.71
C GLY A 62 -10.59 -8.83 -9.07
N THR A 63 -11.52 -9.42 -9.80
CA THR A 63 -11.93 -8.97 -11.12
C THR A 63 -13.36 -8.45 -11.07
N ALA A 64 -13.58 -7.28 -11.66
CA ALA A 64 -14.92 -6.72 -11.81
C ALA A 64 -15.60 -7.36 -13.03
N ALA A 65 -16.76 -7.96 -12.83
CA ALA A 65 -17.54 -8.62 -13.86
C ALA A 65 -18.96 -8.02 -13.95
N PRO A 66 -19.52 -7.90 -15.16
CA PRO A 66 -20.89 -7.45 -15.36
C PRO A 66 -21.87 -8.50 -14.85
N ILE A 67 -23.10 -8.09 -14.45
CA ILE A 67 -24.11 -9.00 -13.91
C ILE A 67 -24.55 -10.05 -14.94
N LYS A 68 -24.52 -9.70 -16.20
CA LYS A 68 -24.91 -10.60 -17.29
C LYS A 68 -24.05 -10.33 -18.52
N THR A 69 -23.56 -11.40 -19.11
CA THR A 69 -22.82 -11.37 -20.37
C THR A 69 -23.44 -12.36 -21.34
N GLN A 70 -23.63 -11.96 -22.56
CA GLN A 70 -24.03 -12.84 -23.65
C GLN A 70 -23.03 -12.71 -24.79
N SER A 71 -22.41 -13.81 -25.17
CA SER A 71 -21.38 -13.86 -26.20
C SER A 71 -21.94 -14.38 -27.52
N PHE A 72 -21.51 -13.74 -28.60
CA PHE A 72 -21.88 -14.13 -29.96
C PHE A 72 -20.59 -14.33 -30.78
N LYS A 73 -20.38 -15.55 -31.25
CA LYS A 73 -19.31 -15.84 -32.21
C LYS A 73 -19.83 -15.56 -33.61
N ILE A 74 -19.13 -14.73 -34.36
CA ILE A 74 -19.50 -14.31 -35.72
C ILE A 74 -18.30 -14.47 -36.62
N GLU A 75 -18.50 -15.07 -37.80
CA GLU A 75 -17.46 -15.13 -38.80
C GLU A 75 -17.33 -13.77 -39.52
N LYS A 76 -16.10 -13.30 -39.70
CA LYS A 76 -15.83 -11.97 -40.24
C LYS A 76 -16.42 -11.76 -41.65
N TYR A 77 -16.47 -12.83 -42.45
CA TYR A 77 -17.02 -12.77 -43.81
C TYR A 77 -18.57 -12.65 -43.86
N GLU A 78 -19.25 -12.91 -42.73
CA GLU A 78 -20.71 -12.74 -42.64
C GLU A 78 -21.11 -11.30 -42.34
N ILE A 79 -20.21 -10.47 -41.87
CA ILE A 79 -20.49 -9.12 -41.39
C ILE A 79 -20.76 -8.22 -42.60
N LEU A 80 -21.97 -7.64 -42.68
CA LEU A 80 -22.34 -6.68 -43.72
C LEU A 80 -21.93 -5.25 -43.38
N LYS A 81 -22.04 -4.87 -42.11
CA LYS A 81 -21.70 -3.53 -41.61
C LYS A 81 -20.74 -3.59 -40.43
N PRO A 82 -19.79 -2.65 -40.35
CA PRO A 82 -18.88 -2.59 -39.21
C PRO A 82 -19.63 -2.53 -37.88
N ILE A 83 -19.20 -3.37 -36.90
CA ILE A 83 -19.80 -3.43 -35.60
C ILE A 83 -19.21 -2.31 -34.74
N LYS A 84 -20.07 -1.54 -34.08
CA LYS A 84 -19.66 -0.46 -33.18
C LYS A 84 -19.53 -1.01 -31.79
N PHE A 85 -18.28 -1.08 -31.30
CA PHE A 85 -17.98 -1.48 -29.92
C PHE A 85 -18.11 -0.31 -28.94
N ASN A 86 -18.25 -0.62 -27.66
CA ASN A 86 -18.44 0.34 -26.57
C ASN A 86 -19.72 1.20 -26.71
N GLN A 87 -20.68 0.76 -27.53
CA GLN A 87 -21.95 1.42 -27.69
C GLN A 87 -22.98 0.83 -26.72
N LYS A 88 -23.75 1.71 -26.08
CA LYS A 88 -24.94 1.30 -25.30
C LYS A 88 -26.05 0.92 -26.24
N VAL A 89 -26.69 -0.20 -26.00
CA VAL A 89 -27.83 -0.72 -26.76
C VAL A 89 -28.98 -1.07 -25.82
N LYS A 90 -30.17 -0.99 -26.32
CA LYS A 90 -31.40 -1.43 -25.64
C LYS A 90 -31.80 -2.80 -26.11
N LYS A 91 -32.58 -3.49 -25.32
CA LYS A 91 -33.24 -4.75 -25.73
C LYS A 91 -34.02 -4.51 -27.04
N GLY A 92 -33.76 -5.36 -28.03
CA GLY A 92 -34.34 -5.27 -29.35
C GLY A 92 -33.50 -4.53 -30.42
N ASP A 93 -32.44 -3.80 -30.01
CA ASP A 93 -31.55 -3.13 -30.94
C ASP A 93 -30.70 -4.15 -31.73
N ILE A 94 -30.34 -3.80 -32.95
CA ILE A 94 -29.47 -4.63 -33.79
C ILE A 94 -28.02 -4.37 -33.42
N ILE A 95 -27.34 -5.42 -32.93
CA ILE A 95 -25.91 -5.39 -32.59
C ILE A 95 -25.06 -5.57 -33.83
N ALA A 96 -25.43 -6.51 -34.69
CA ALA A 96 -24.71 -6.81 -35.92
C ALA A 96 -25.68 -7.26 -37.02
N GLU A 97 -25.46 -6.74 -38.24
CA GLU A 97 -26.12 -7.20 -39.48
C GLU A 97 -25.21 -8.17 -40.22
N LEU A 98 -25.67 -9.40 -40.32
CA LEU A 98 -24.98 -10.47 -41.03
C LEU A 98 -25.70 -10.81 -42.34
N LYS A 99 -25.02 -11.48 -43.25
CA LYS A 99 -25.59 -11.85 -44.56
C LYS A 99 -26.91 -12.62 -44.45
N ASN A 100 -27.00 -13.54 -43.51
CA ASN A 100 -28.12 -14.44 -43.40
C ASN A 100 -28.98 -14.21 -42.13
N ARG A 101 -28.53 -13.33 -41.21
CA ARG A 101 -29.23 -13.08 -39.95
C ARG A 101 -28.85 -11.72 -39.33
N LYS A 102 -29.67 -11.27 -38.39
CA LYS A 102 -29.37 -10.13 -37.53
C LYS A 102 -29.14 -10.60 -36.10
N VAL A 103 -28.11 -10.08 -35.47
CA VAL A 103 -27.88 -10.29 -34.04
C VAL A 103 -28.57 -9.16 -33.31
N ILE A 104 -29.50 -9.51 -32.41
CA ILE A 104 -30.36 -8.56 -31.69
C ILE A 104 -30.01 -8.63 -30.21
N ALA A 105 -29.98 -7.47 -29.54
CA ALA A 105 -29.76 -7.35 -28.13
C ALA A 105 -30.94 -7.96 -27.33
N GLN A 106 -30.64 -8.91 -26.47
CA GLN A 106 -31.66 -9.56 -25.64
C GLN A 106 -31.97 -8.80 -24.37
N PHE A 107 -31.07 -7.92 -23.95
CA PHE A 107 -31.19 -7.02 -22.79
C PHE A 107 -30.46 -5.72 -23.06
N ASN A 108 -30.65 -4.74 -22.17
CA ASN A 108 -29.95 -3.47 -22.25
C ASN A 108 -28.48 -3.67 -21.80
N GLY A 109 -27.53 -3.13 -22.54
CA GLY A 109 -26.14 -3.31 -22.19
C GLY A 109 -25.18 -2.53 -23.06
N VAL A 110 -23.92 -2.91 -23.00
CA VAL A 110 -22.82 -2.36 -23.78
C VAL A 110 -22.24 -3.46 -24.67
N ILE A 111 -21.94 -3.11 -25.92
CA ILE A 111 -21.31 -4.04 -26.85
C ILE A 111 -19.80 -4.03 -26.60
N GLY A 112 -19.25 -5.17 -26.19
CA GLY A 112 -17.83 -5.41 -26.02
C GLY A 112 -17.24 -6.27 -27.14
N LYS A 113 -15.93 -6.16 -27.32
CA LYS A 113 -15.16 -7.08 -28.15
C LYS A 113 -14.27 -7.92 -27.23
N ARG A 114 -14.31 -9.23 -27.38
CA ARG A 114 -13.37 -10.12 -26.73
C ARG A 114 -12.58 -10.92 -27.77
N GLU A 115 -11.36 -11.29 -27.40
CA GLU A 115 -10.53 -12.15 -28.26
C GLU A 115 -10.69 -13.62 -27.89
N PHE A 116 -11.15 -13.91 -26.67
CA PHE A 116 -11.41 -15.26 -26.16
C PHE A 116 -12.58 -15.26 -25.19
N SER A 117 -13.17 -16.42 -25.00
CA SER A 117 -14.13 -16.72 -23.94
C SER A 117 -13.86 -18.15 -23.47
N GLU A 118 -14.12 -18.43 -22.19
CA GLU A 118 -13.86 -19.74 -21.57
C GLU A 118 -14.55 -20.89 -22.32
N ASP A 119 -15.75 -20.65 -22.88
CA ASP A 119 -16.56 -21.68 -23.54
C ASP A 119 -16.60 -21.57 -25.07
N ILE A 120 -15.90 -20.59 -25.67
CA ILE A 120 -15.98 -20.32 -27.10
C ILE A 120 -14.59 -20.16 -27.71
N GLU A 121 -14.25 -21.08 -28.60
CA GLU A 121 -13.02 -21.00 -29.38
C GLU A 121 -13.17 -19.96 -30.51
N VAL A 122 -12.24 -19.00 -30.55
CA VAL A 122 -12.20 -17.93 -31.53
C VAL A 122 -11.01 -18.13 -32.46
N SER A 123 -11.29 -18.26 -33.77
CA SER A 123 -10.26 -18.37 -34.80
C SER A 123 -9.91 -16.98 -35.38
N LYS A 124 -8.85 -16.93 -36.21
CA LYS A 124 -8.48 -15.69 -36.94
C LYS A 124 -9.58 -15.18 -37.87
N SER A 125 -10.48 -16.06 -38.33
CA SER A 125 -11.60 -15.74 -39.21
C SER A 125 -12.84 -15.28 -38.46
N SER A 126 -12.92 -15.47 -37.16
CA SER A 126 -14.08 -15.13 -36.35
C SER A 126 -13.82 -13.94 -35.40
N ILE A 127 -14.90 -13.36 -34.89
CA ILE A 127 -14.90 -12.31 -33.89
C ILE A 127 -15.89 -12.68 -32.81
N LEU A 128 -15.53 -12.45 -31.57
CA LEU A 128 -16.39 -12.61 -30.41
C LEU A 128 -16.92 -11.26 -30.00
N ILE A 129 -18.25 -11.13 -30.00
CA ILE A 129 -18.95 -9.93 -29.54
C ILE A 129 -19.66 -10.27 -28.27
N ASN A 130 -19.50 -9.44 -27.24
CA ASN A 130 -20.23 -9.57 -26.00
C ASN A 130 -21.25 -8.45 -25.87
N LEU A 131 -22.45 -8.81 -25.43
CA LEU A 131 -23.39 -7.88 -24.84
C LEU A 131 -23.29 -8.00 -23.34
N GLU A 132 -22.93 -6.92 -22.67
CA GLU A 132 -22.65 -6.90 -21.23
C GLU A 132 -23.62 -5.95 -20.53
N ASP A 133 -24.35 -6.46 -19.55
CA ASP A 133 -25.18 -5.65 -18.66
C ASP A 133 -24.30 -5.12 -17.52
N THR A 134 -23.98 -3.84 -17.61
CA THR A 134 -23.14 -3.14 -16.64
C THR A 134 -23.96 -2.32 -15.63
N SER A 135 -25.27 -2.58 -15.51
CA SER A 135 -26.12 -1.91 -14.52
C SER A 135 -25.71 -2.24 -13.07
N LEU A 136 -25.26 -3.47 -12.86
CA LEU A 136 -24.61 -3.92 -11.65
C LEU A 136 -23.31 -4.62 -12.01
N ILE A 137 -22.34 -4.53 -11.10
CA ILE A 137 -21.03 -5.15 -11.24
C ILE A 137 -20.75 -5.92 -9.96
N TYR A 138 -20.36 -7.18 -10.09
CA TYR A 138 -19.75 -7.87 -8.95
C TYR A 138 -18.23 -7.84 -9.06
N CYS A 139 -17.60 -8.05 -7.91
CA CYS A 139 -16.18 -8.32 -7.82
C CYS A 139 -15.98 -9.75 -7.37
N ASP A 140 -15.42 -10.58 -8.25
CA ASP A 140 -14.94 -11.90 -7.86
C ASP A 140 -13.56 -11.73 -7.26
N VAL A 141 -13.40 -12.24 -6.05
CA VAL A 141 -12.16 -12.08 -5.28
C VAL A 141 -11.62 -13.44 -4.84
N ASP A 142 -10.32 -13.62 -4.98
CA ASP A 142 -9.63 -14.83 -4.52
C ASP A 142 -9.22 -14.65 -3.07
N ILE A 143 -9.86 -15.39 -2.18
CA ILE A 143 -9.57 -15.36 -0.75
C ILE A 143 -8.71 -16.56 -0.38
N PRO A 144 -7.50 -16.34 0.20
CA PRO A 144 -6.69 -17.43 0.70
C PRO A 144 -7.45 -18.28 1.72
N GLU A 145 -7.33 -19.61 1.63
CA GLU A 145 -8.07 -20.59 2.44
C GLU A 145 -7.99 -20.34 3.94
N ILE A 146 -6.84 -19.86 4.42
CA ILE A 146 -6.62 -19.52 5.83
C ILE A 146 -7.61 -18.48 6.37
N PHE A 147 -8.16 -17.62 5.52
CA PHE A 147 -9.10 -16.57 5.93
C PHE A 147 -10.56 -16.97 5.77
N VAL A 148 -10.87 -18.08 5.06
CA VAL A 148 -12.24 -18.53 4.81
C VAL A 148 -13.09 -18.66 6.07
N PRO A 149 -12.57 -19.19 7.21
CA PRO A 149 -13.37 -19.31 8.43
C PRO A 149 -13.85 -17.97 9.02
N PHE A 150 -13.18 -16.87 8.64
CA PHE A 150 -13.49 -15.52 9.15
C PHE A 150 -14.40 -14.73 8.21
N ILE A 151 -14.64 -15.21 6.98
CA ILE A 151 -15.46 -14.52 5.99
C ILE A 151 -16.93 -14.88 6.22
N LYS A 152 -17.74 -13.84 6.31
CA LYS A 152 -19.21 -13.96 6.50
C LYS A 152 -19.92 -12.96 5.61
N VAL A 153 -21.12 -13.30 5.19
CA VAL A 153 -22.00 -12.39 4.46
C VAL A 153 -22.29 -11.14 5.29
N GLY A 154 -22.17 -9.97 4.67
CA GLY A 154 -22.41 -8.68 5.32
C GLY A 154 -21.17 -8.02 5.92
N LEU A 155 -19.98 -8.59 5.74
CA LEU A 155 -18.74 -7.89 6.11
C LEU A 155 -18.56 -6.64 5.25
N PRO A 156 -18.06 -5.53 5.84
CA PRO A 156 -17.74 -4.33 5.09
C PRO A 156 -16.54 -4.60 4.16
N VAL A 157 -16.64 -4.15 2.93
CA VAL A 157 -15.59 -4.31 1.91
C VAL A 157 -15.25 -2.95 1.31
N ASP A 158 -13.97 -2.63 1.30
CA ASP A 158 -13.45 -1.45 0.64
C ASP A 158 -12.80 -1.86 -0.69
N ILE A 159 -13.38 -1.44 -1.81
CA ILE A 159 -12.90 -1.76 -3.14
C ILE A 159 -12.14 -0.57 -3.73
N LYS A 160 -10.90 -0.82 -4.17
CA LYS A 160 -10.08 0.13 -4.89
C LYS A 160 -9.90 -0.31 -6.34
N PHE A 161 -10.33 0.49 -7.29
CA PHE A 161 -10.11 0.23 -8.70
C PHE A 161 -8.77 0.78 -9.18
N SER A 162 -8.03 -0.02 -9.94
CA SER A 162 -6.73 0.37 -10.50
C SER A 162 -6.81 1.57 -11.44
N GLY A 163 -7.93 1.74 -12.14
CA GLY A 163 -8.15 2.86 -13.06
C GLY A 163 -8.46 4.20 -12.37
N TYR A 164 -8.75 4.20 -11.08
CA TYR A 164 -9.10 5.41 -10.34
C TYR A 164 -8.13 5.65 -9.19
N LYS A 165 -7.29 6.65 -9.32
CA LYS A 165 -6.39 7.06 -8.23
C LYS A 165 -7.21 7.50 -7.01
N ASN A 166 -6.96 6.85 -5.85
CA ASN A 166 -7.50 7.22 -4.54
C ASN A 166 -9.04 7.21 -4.38
N LYS A 167 -9.77 6.48 -5.22
CA LYS A 167 -11.21 6.30 -5.02
C LYS A 167 -11.49 4.92 -4.43
N PHE A 168 -12.10 4.91 -3.25
CA PHE A 168 -12.59 3.70 -2.59
C PHE A 168 -14.11 3.66 -2.69
N ILE A 169 -14.65 2.48 -2.96
CA ILE A 169 -16.10 2.23 -2.92
C ILE A 169 -16.35 1.28 -1.77
N LYS A 170 -17.17 1.72 -0.82
CA LYS A 170 -17.60 0.88 0.30
C LYS A 170 -18.82 0.08 -0.11
N VAL A 171 -18.73 -1.22 0.07
CA VAL A 171 -19.81 -2.18 -0.21
C VAL A 171 -20.15 -2.93 1.08
N LYS A 172 -21.41 -3.27 1.25
CA LYS A 172 -21.89 -4.10 2.37
C LYS A 172 -22.45 -5.40 1.84
#